data_b2d5e9fdc8e7a531fc8381c8d0d6426c
#
_entry.id   b2d5e9fdc8e7a531fc8381c8d0d6426c
#
_cell.length_a   1.000
_cell.length_b   1.000
_cell.length_c   1.000
_cell.angle_alpha   90.00
_cell.angle_beta   90.00
_cell.angle_gamma   90.00
#
_symmetry.space_group_name_H-M   'P 1'
#
loop_
_entity.id
_entity.type
_entity.pdbx_description
1 polymer ?
#
loop_
_entity_poly.entity_id
_entity_poly.type
_entity_poly.pdbx_seq_one_letter_code
_entity_poly.pdbx_strand_id
1 'polypeptide(L)'
;MNNSGKITLFGRECYAVGADKSVQVSKLQGAGAAYCYGDEITTWAEPVFRMLQSRLDKPGACFDGTCNPDSPSHWFHSFLKSGADIFSMRFTIDDNEFLPAEFVENLKREYAGTVYYDRFILGLWRASQGVIYRTFADDPERFITDKPPDDIAYCTAGLDFGGNGSAHALNLSGITRNFGKIVTLDEWYSKEELVPSELEKHVCDFLEGALKKYRITELFCDSAEQVLIRGIRRECARRRLPVEVKNARKGRILDRIRFYSGLMGTGRYAVMRSCKHTIESFSEAVWGSDGARLDDGSVNIDSLDAQEYSTESIMKSFIDFSGN
;
A
#
# COMPACT_ATOMS: atom_id res chain seq x y z
N MET A 1 -8.31 -27.30 4.56
CA MET A 1 -9.27 -26.65 3.63
C MET A 1 -9.18 -27.39 2.31
N ASN A 2 -10.30 -27.87 1.78
CA ASN A 2 -10.34 -28.34 0.40
C ASN A 2 -10.51 -27.11 -0.53
N ASN A 3 -10.25 -27.28 -1.83
CA ASN A 3 -10.29 -26.18 -2.83
C ASN A 3 -11.63 -25.41 -2.91
N SER A 4 -12.66 -25.80 -2.20
CA SER A 4 -13.98 -25.15 -2.17
C SER A 4 -14.18 -24.18 -1.00
N GLY A 5 -13.18 -23.98 -0.12
CA GLY A 5 -13.32 -23.15 1.09
C GLY A 5 -14.28 -23.74 2.14
N LYS A 6 -14.72 -24.99 1.97
CA LYS A 6 -15.64 -25.68 2.87
C LYS A 6 -14.91 -26.36 4.02
N ILE A 7 -15.40 -26.16 5.24
CA ILE A 7 -14.91 -26.82 6.46
C ILE A 7 -16.08 -27.29 7.33
N THR A 8 -15.84 -28.23 8.22
CA THR A 8 -16.82 -28.64 9.23
C THR A 8 -16.31 -28.20 10.61
N LEU A 9 -17.09 -27.38 11.30
CA LEU A 9 -16.82 -26.94 12.66
C LEU A 9 -17.97 -27.36 13.56
N PHE A 10 -17.69 -28.05 14.65
CA PHE A 10 -18.70 -28.51 15.62
C PHE A 10 -19.89 -29.26 14.96
N GLY A 11 -19.60 -30.08 13.94
CA GLY A 11 -20.63 -30.83 13.21
C GLY A 11 -21.48 -29.99 12.23
N ARG A 12 -21.17 -28.72 12.04
CA ARG A 12 -21.82 -27.83 11.09
C ARG A 12 -20.94 -27.50 9.90
N GLU A 13 -21.58 -27.36 8.76
CA GLU A 13 -20.96 -26.99 7.51
C GLU A 13 -20.68 -25.49 7.48
N CYS A 14 -19.43 -25.09 7.27
CA CYS A 14 -18.99 -23.70 7.23
C CYS A 14 -18.23 -23.42 5.92
N TYR A 15 -18.28 -22.17 5.48
CA TYR A 15 -17.64 -21.71 4.26
C TYR A 15 -16.74 -20.51 4.57
N ALA A 16 -15.52 -20.49 4.02
CA ALA A 16 -14.67 -19.32 4.01
C ALA A 16 -14.73 -18.67 2.61
N VAL A 17 -15.12 -17.40 2.57
CA VAL A 17 -15.33 -16.66 1.31
C VAL A 17 -14.60 -15.33 1.41
N GLY A 18 -13.82 -14.97 0.38
CA GLY A 18 -13.31 -13.60 0.27
C GLY A 18 -14.44 -12.61 -0.01
N ALA A 19 -14.29 -11.36 0.39
CA ALA A 19 -15.32 -10.33 0.29
C ALA A 19 -14.84 -9.00 -0.32
N ASP A 20 -13.58 -8.92 -0.74
CA ASP A 20 -12.92 -7.73 -1.27
C ASP A 20 -13.36 -7.31 -2.68
N LYS A 21 -14.00 -8.20 -3.43
CA LYS A 21 -14.40 -7.98 -4.82
C LYS A 21 -15.87 -8.28 -5.07
N SER A 22 -16.57 -7.41 -5.80
CA SER A 22 -17.99 -7.58 -6.13
C SER A 22 -18.32 -8.87 -6.86
N VAL A 23 -17.38 -9.47 -7.62
CA VAL A 23 -17.57 -10.77 -8.29
C VAL A 23 -17.84 -11.90 -7.28
N GLN A 24 -17.44 -11.73 -6.02
CA GLN A 24 -17.64 -12.74 -4.96
C GLN A 24 -19.11 -12.84 -4.50
N VAL A 25 -19.97 -11.90 -4.87
CA VAL A 25 -21.42 -11.97 -4.66
C VAL A 25 -22.00 -13.31 -5.15
N SER A 26 -21.51 -13.79 -6.29
CA SER A 26 -21.97 -15.06 -6.87
C SER A 26 -21.73 -16.27 -5.96
N LYS A 27 -20.74 -16.24 -5.10
CA LYS A 27 -20.44 -17.31 -4.14
C LYS A 27 -21.45 -17.40 -2.98
N LEU A 28 -22.15 -16.31 -2.71
CA LEU A 28 -23.18 -16.23 -1.68
C LEU A 28 -24.59 -16.50 -2.24
N GLN A 29 -24.76 -16.50 -3.56
CA GLN A 29 -26.05 -16.77 -4.17
C GLN A 29 -26.52 -18.19 -3.87
N GLY A 30 -27.76 -18.31 -3.38
CA GLY A 30 -28.38 -19.61 -3.04
C GLY A 30 -27.93 -20.21 -1.69
N ALA A 31 -26.97 -19.59 -1.00
CA ALA A 31 -26.60 -20.02 0.34
C ALA A 31 -27.54 -19.39 1.38
N GLY A 32 -28.10 -20.17 2.31
CA GLY A 32 -28.76 -19.67 3.51
C GLY A 32 -27.84 -19.85 4.71
N ALA A 33 -27.64 -18.80 5.49
CA ALA A 33 -26.76 -18.83 6.65
C ALA A 33 -27.52 -18.51 7.95
N ALA A 34 -27.17 -19.20 9.03
CA ALA A 34 -27.65 -18.91 10.37
C ALA A 34 -26.69 -18.00 11.15
N TYR A 35 -25.42 -18.00 10.75
CA TYR A 35 -24.37 -17.17 11.37
C TYR A 35 -23.31 -16.83 10.35
N CYS A 36 -22.79 -15.62 10.43
CA CYS A 36 -21.60 -15.22 9.71
C CYS A 36 -20.69 -14.39 10.61
N TYR A 37 -19.40 -14.64 10.53
CA TYR A 37 -18.35 -13.77 11.06
C TYR A 37 -17.67 -13.06 9.90
N GLY A 38 -17.58 -11.74 10.00
CA GLY A 38 -16.88 -10.92 9.03
C GLY A 38 -15.64 -10.29 9.65
N ASP A 39 -14.49 -10.45 9.01
CA ASP A 39 -13.25 -9.82 9.44
C ASP A 39 -12.90 -8.65 8.53
N GLU A 40 -12.42 -7.56 9.11
CA GLU A 40 -12.05 -6.32 8.42
C GLU A 40 -13.11 -5.81 7.41
N ILE A 41 -14.37 -5.67 7.84
CA ILE A 41 -15.53 -5.38 6.98
C ILE A 41 -15.36 -4.11 6.15
N THR A 42 -14.61 -3.12 6.62
CA THR A 42 -14.28 -1.91 5.85
C THR A 42 -13.45 -2.19 4.58
N THR A 43 -12.89 -3.39 4.45
CA THR A 43 -12.22 -3.81 3.21
C THR A 43 -13.12 -4.55 2.23
N TRP A 44 -14.39 -4.82 2.61
CA TRP A 44 -15.33 -5.56 1.79
C TRP A 44 -15.95 -4.70 0.70
N ALA A 45 -16.26 -5.33 -0.43
CA ALA A 45 -17.13 -4.70 -1.41
C ALA A 45 -18.57 -4.66 -0.88
N GLU A 46 -19.20 -3.48 -0.86
CA GLU A 46 -20.57 -3.31 -0.36
C GLU A 46 -21.58 -4.31 -0.94
N PRO A 47 -21.58 -4.65 -2.25
CA PRO A 47 -22.51 -5.63 -2.81
C PRO A 47 -22.41 -7.02 -2.16
N VAL A 48 -21.21 -7.42 -1.68
CA VAL A 48 -21.01 -8.69 -0.98
C VAL A 48 -21.71 -8.66 0.38
N PHE A 49 -21.56 -7.57 1.13
CA PHE A 49 -22.24 -7.39 2.41
C PHE A 49 -23.76 -7.35 2.24
N ARG A 50 -24.28 -6.63 1.24
CA ARG A 50 -25.73 -6.56 0.93
C ARG A 50 -26.30 -7.94 0.55
N MET A 51 -25.54 -8.73 -0.23
CA MET A 51 -25.93 -10.10 -0.52
C MET A 51 -25.95 -10.95 0.75
N LEU A 52 -24.92 -10.87 1.59
CA LEU A 52 -24.86 -11.61 2.85
C LEU A 52 -26.07 -11.31 3.75
N GLN A 53 -26.44 -10.03 3.92
CA GLN A 53 -27.63 -9.64 4.69
C GLN A 53 -28.90 -10.38 4.21
N SER A 54 -29.07 -10.54 2.89
CA SER A 54 -30.21 -11.29 2.31
C SER A 54 -30.12 -12.81 2.51
N ARG A 55 -28.97 -13.34 2.96
CA ARG A 55 -28.71 -14.76 3.18
C ARG A 55 -28.79 -15.17 4.67
N LEU A 56 -28.85 -14.23 5.57
CA LEU A 56 -29.11 -14.46 7.00
C LEU A 56 -30.61 -14.67 7.21
N ASP A 57 -31.14 -15.73 6.63
CA ASP A 57 -32.56 -16.00 6.47
C ASP A 57 -33.11 -17.05 7.47
N LYS A 58 -32.29 -17.52 8.38
CA LYS A 58 -32.70 -18.50 9.39
C LYS A 58 -33.23 -17.83 10.66
N PRO A 59 -34.19 -18.46 11.38
CA PRO A 59 -34.60 -17.96 12.68
C PRO A 59 -33.40 -17.77 13.63
N GLY A 60 -33.26 -16.57 14.20
CA GLY A 60 -32.15 -16.22 15.08
C GLY A 60 -30.81 -16.04 14.36
N ALA A 61 -30.83 -15.88 13.03
CA ALA A 61 -29.58 -15.61 12.29
C ALA A 61 -28.94 -14.31 12.78
N CYS A 62 -27.62 -14.33 12.95
CA CYS A 62 -26.85 -13.16 13.37
C CYS A 62 -25.53 -13.02 12.58
N PHE A 63 -25.00 -11.83 12.64
CA PHE A 63 -23.74 -11.44 12.03
C PHE A 63 -22.87 -10.75 13.07
N ASP A 64 -21.68 -11.30 13.30
CA ASP A 64 -20.65 -10.64 14.06
C ASP A 64 -19.55 -10.16 13.11
N GLY A 65 -18.98 -9.01 13.40
CA GLY A 65 -17.97 -8.46 12.54
C GLY A 65 -16.98 -7.55 13.22
N THR A 66 -15.77 -7.51 12.67
CA THR A 66 -14.72 -6.60 13.09
C THR A 66 -14.39 -5.62 11.96
N CYS A 67 -13.96 -4.44 12.31
CA CYS A 67 -13.43 -3.48 11.36
C CYS A 67 -12.49 -2.49 12.04
N ASN A 68 -11.50 -2.03 11.30
CA ASN A 68 -10.86 -0.76 11.60
C ASN A 68 -11.71 0.36 10.98
N PRO A 69 -11.97 1.46 11.71
CA PRO A 69 -12.68 2.61 11.16
C PRO A 69 -11.99 3.17 9.91
N ASP A 70 -12.79 3.75 9.03
CA ASP A 70 -12.37 4.42 7.82
C ASP A 70 -12.99 5.83 7.73
N SER A 71 -13.24 6.35 6.52
CA SER A 71 -13.94 7.62 6.32
C SER A 71 -15.35 7.60 6.91
N PRO A 72 -15.83 8.71 7.49
CA PRO A 72 -17.24 8.86 7.88
C PRO A 72 -18.24 8.66 6.73
N SER A 73 -17.82 8.83 5.48
CA SER A 73 -18.62 8.58 4.28
C SER A 73 -18.64 7.12 3.84
N HIS A 74 -17.88 6.24 4.50
CA HIS A 74 -17.80 4.84 4.14
C HIS A 74 -19.17 4.15 4.31
N TRP A 75 -19.56 3.29 3.35
CA TRP A 75 -20.87 2.60 3.33
C TRP A 75 -21.15 1.83 4.62
N PHE A 76 -20.14 1.20 5.22
CA PHE A 76 -20.31 0.43 6.46
C PHE A 76 -20.59 1.34 7.66
N HIS A 77 -19.96 2.53 7.73
CA HIS A 77 -20.30 3.51 8.77
C HIS A 77 -21.75 4.01 8.66
N SER A 78 -22.22 4.21 7.42
CA SER A 78 -23.64 4.55 7.18
C SER A 78 -24.56 3.41 7.63
N PHE A 79 -24.16 2.15 7.40
CA PHE A 79 -24.88 0.99 7.89
C PHE A 79 -24.93 0.94 9.43
N LEU A 80 -23.79 1.16 10.11
CA LEU A 80 -23.72 1.18 11.58
C LEU A 80 -24.62 2.27 12.21
N LYS A 81 -24.89 3.35 11.48
CA LYS A 81 -25.79 4.43 11.88
C LYS A 81 -27.24 4.24 11.42
N SER A 82 -27.53 3.17 10.73
CA SER A 82 -28.89 2.87 10.28
C SER A 82 -29.79 2.47 11.46
N GLY A 83 -31.08 2.32 11.21
CA GLY A 83 -32.04 1.81 12.21
C GLY A 83 -32.01 0.29 12.40
N ALA A 84 -30.96 -0.41 11.95
CA ALA A 84 -30.78 -1.85 12.15
C ALA A 84 -30.47 -2.13 13.65
N ASP A 85 -30.84 -3.33 14.10
CA ASP A 85 -30.52 -3.79 15.47
C ASP A 85 -29.03 -4.18 15.52
N ILE A 86 -28.19 -3.24 15.97
CA ILE A 86 -26.72 -3.37 15.96
C ILE A 86 -26.22 -3.10 17.38
N PHE A 87 -25.54 -4.10 17.94
CA PHE A 87 -24.69 -3.92 19.11
C PHE A 87 -23.26 -3.58 18.62
N SER A 88 -22.67 -2.50 19.11
CA SER A 88 -21.34 -2.03 18.69
C SER A 88 -20.46 -1.75 19.90
N MET A 89 -19.23 -2.26 19.83
CA MET A 89 -18.15 -1.96 20.78
C MET A 89 -16.99 -1.34 20.05
N ARG A 90 -16.30 -0.42 20.72
CA ARG A 90 -15.07 0.18 20.22
C ARG A 90 -13.93 -0.20 21.16
N PHE A 91 -12.84 -0.63 20.56
CA PHE A 91 -11.58 -0.92 21.23
C PHE A 91 -10.49 0.01 20.69
N THR A 92 -9.59 0.38 21.56
CA THR A 92 -8.34 1.09 21.24
C THR A 92 -7.17 0.13 21.40
N ILE A 93 -5.98 0.53 20.96
CA ILE A 93 -4.80 -0.31 21.17
C ILE A 93 -4.50 -0.53 22.65
N ASP A 94 -4.87 0.45 23.51
CA ASP A 94 -4.63 0.38 24.95
C ASP A 94 -5.55 -0.62 25.68
N ASP A 95 -6.64 -1.05 25.03
CA ASP A 95 -7.55 -2.07 25.57
C ASP A 95 -6.98 -3.50 25.39
N ASN A 96 -5.89 -3.67 24.63
CA ASN A 96 -5.27 -4.97 24.44
C ASN A 96 -4.07 -5.18 25.38
N GLU A 97 -4.37 -5.74 26.56
CA GLU A 97 -3.36 -6.00 27.62
C GLU A 97 -2.29 -7.03 27.22
N PHE A 98 -2.47 -7.77 26.13
CA PHE A 98 -1.52 -8.76 25.67
C PHE A 98 -0.41 -8.20 24.80
N LEU A 99 -0.51 -6.95 24.35
CA LEU A 99 0.53 -6.31 23.54
C LEU A 99 1.67 -5.81 24.44
N PRO A 100 2.94 -6.02 24.03
CA PRO A 100 4.06 -5.42 24.73
C PRO A 100 3.97 -3.88 24.73
N ALA A 101 4.21 -3.24 25.87
CA ALA A 101 4.15 -1.78 25.98
C ALA A 101 5.05 -1.07 24.98
N GLU A 102 6.24 -1.60 24.73
CA GLU A 102 7.18 -1.05 23.74
C GLU A 102 6.57 -1.09 22.31
N PHE A 103 5.89 -2.16 21.94
CA PHE A 103 5.20 -2.27 20.66
C PHE A 103 4.10 -1.21 20.53
N VAL A 104 3.29 -1.03 21.58
CA VAL A 104 2.21 -0.03 21.60
C VAL A 104 2.76 1.38 21.44
N GLU A 105 3.82 1.72 22.18
CA GLU A 105 4.46 3.03 22.10
C GLU A 105 5.14 3.28 20.74
N ASN A 106 5.74 2.25 20.15
CA ASN A 106 6.31 2.32 18.81
C ASN A 106 5.23 2.60 17.77
N LEU A 107 4.12 1.87 17.83
CA LEU A 107 3.00 2.03 16.90
C LEU A 107 2.33 3.40 17.05
N LYS A 108 2.17 3.90 18.28
CA LYS A 108 1.67 5.25 18.54
C LYS A 108 2.57 6.34 17.95
N ARG A 109 3.89 6.16 18.04
CA ARG A 109 4.86 7.08 17.43
C ARG A 109 4.83 7.01 15.90
N GLU A 110 4.72 5.81 15.36
CA GLU A 110 4.64 5.57 13.91
C GLU A 110 3.46 6.28 13.28
N TYR A 111 2.29 6.24 13.93
CA TYR A 111 1.07 6.85 13.40
C TYR A 111 0.83 8.29 13.85
N ALA A 112 1.67 8.84 14.74
CA ALA A 112 1.49 10.18 15.28
C ALA A 112 1.32 11.23 14.16
N GLY A 113 0.28 12.08 14.29
CA GLY A 113 -0.03 13.14 13.33
C GLY A 113 -0.68 12.67 12.01
N THR A 114 -1.01 11.38 11.88
CA THR A 114 -1.69 10.85 10.70
C THR A 114 -3.15 10.53 11.02
N VAL A 115 -4.00 10.43 9.99
CA VAL A 115 -5.38 9.93 10.13
C VAL A 115 -5.42 8.49 10.67
N TYR A 116 -4.34 7.74 10.50
CA TYR A 116 -4.23 6.37 11.01
C TYR A 116 -4.15 6.31 12.52
N TYR A 117 -3.56 7.33 13.17
CA TYR A 117 -3.63 7.45 14.63
C TYR A 117 -5.08 7.48 15.11
N ASP A 118 -5.90 8.33 14.48
CA ASP A 118 -7.32 8.42 14.81
C ASP A 118 -8.07 7.10 14.53
N ARG A 119 -7.79 6.47 13.37
CA ARG A 119 -8.52 5.28 12.94
C ARG A 119 -8.08 4.00 13.67
N PHE A 120 -6.77 3.75 13.79
CA PHE A 120 -6.23 2.46 14.26
C PHE A 120 -5.79 2.48 15.71
N ILE A 121 -5.37 3.64 16.25
CA ILE A 121 -5.01 3.76 17.66
C ILE A 121 -6.24 4.12 18.48
N LEU A 122 -7.01 5.11 18.04
CA LEU A 122 -8.17 5.61 18.78
C LEU A 122 -9.51 4.98 18.35
N GLY A 123 -9.55 4.18 17.27
CA GLY A 123 -10.78 3.57 16.78
C GLY A 123 -11.86 4.56 16.33
N LEU A 124 -11.47 5.67 15.70
CA LEU A 124 -12.36 6.76 15.30
C LEU A 124 -12.62 6.78 13.80
N TRP A 125 -13.89 6.96 13.41
CA TRP A 125 -14.24 7.26 12.03
C TRP A 125 -13.82 8.70 11.71
N ARG A 126 -12.77 8.86 10.89
CA ARG A 126 -12.21 10.16 10.52
C ARG A 126 -12.10 10.31 9.02
N ALA A 127 -12.56 11.46 8.50
CA ALA A 127 -12.30 11.85 7.14
C ALA A 127 -10.80 12.12 6.96
N SER A 128 -10.25 11.61 5.87
CA SER A 128 -8.89 11.95 5.47
C SER A 128 -8.95 13.30 4.76
N GLN A 129 -8.69 14.37 5.48
CA GLN A 129 -8.51 15.69 4.90
C GLN A 129 -7.05 16.09 5.12
N GLY A 130 -6.38 16.47 4.02
CA GLY A 130 -5.04 16.99 4.07
C GLY A 130 -3.96 16.04 3.55
N VAL A 131 -2.73 16.40 3.80
CA VAL A 131 -1.53 15.73 3.29
C VAL A 131 -1.40 14.33 3.87
N ILE A 132 -1.08 13.35 3.01
CA ILE A 132 -0.92 11.94 3.39
C ILE A 132 0.32 11.75 4.27
N TYR A 133 1.47 12.27 3.83
CA TYR A 133 2.75 12.12 4.51
C TYR A 133 3.10 13.38 5.32
N ARG A 134 2.25 13.71 6.27
CA ARG A 134 2.35 14.96 7.04
C ARG A 134 3.72 15.14 7.69
N THR A 135 4.29 14.08 8.26
CA THR A 135 5.63 14.14 8.87
C THR A 135 6.71 14.56 7.88
N PHE A 136 6.57 14.19 6.61
CA PHE A 136 7.47 14.61 5.54
C PHE A 136 7.16 16.05 5.09
N ALA A 137 5.88 16.34 4.84
CA ALA A 137 5.45 17.64 4.32
C ALA A 137 5.69 18.80 5.29
N ASP A 138 5.58 18.55 6.60
CA ASP A 138 5.83 19.57 7.64
C ASP A 138 7.34 19.90 7.77
N ASP A 139 8.25 18.97 7.47
CA ASP A 139 9.70 19.18 7.51
C ASP A 139 10.44 18.26 6.51
N PRO A 140 10.40 18.56 5.20
CA PRO A 140 11.05 17.74 4.18
C PRO A 140 12.58 17.65 4.34
N GLU A 141 13.22 18.73 4.84
CA GLU A 141 14.68 18.78 5.00
C GLU A 141 15.21 17.73 5.98
N ARG A 142 14.40 17.30 6.93
CA ARG A 142 14.72 16.19 7.84
C ARG A 142 15.01 14.87 7.13
N PHE A 143 14.43 14.67 5.95
CA PHE A 143 14.51 13.44 5.15
C PHE A 143 15.45 13.56 3.96
N ILE A 144 15.82 14.78 3.59
CA ILE A 144 16.69 15.06 2.44
C ILE A 144 18.15 14.86 2.83
N THR A 145 18.90 14.21 1.96
CA THR A 145 20.34 14.01 2.13
C THR A 145 21.11 14.36 0.87
N ASP A 146 22.34 14.87 1.03
CA ASP A 146 23.23 15.20 -0.08
C ASP A 146 24.19 14.04 -0.43
N LYS A 147 24.26 13.02 0.45
CA LYS A 147 25.13 11.86 0.26
C LYS A 147 24.40 10.58 0.61
N PRO A 148 24.55 9.53 -0.21
CA PRO A 148 24.01 8.21 0.11
C PRO A 148 24.73 7.64 1.36
N PRO A 149 24.05 6.80 2.17
CA PRO A 149 24.71 6.02 3.21
C PRO A 149 25.77 5.07 2.64
N ASP A 150 26.84 4.85 3.40
CA ASP A 150 27.94 3.95 2.98
C ASP A 150 27.57 2.45 3.12
N ASP A 151 26.49 2.13 3.83
CA ASP A 151 26.08 0.78 4.17
C ASP A 151 24.95 0.22 3.28
N ILE A 152 24.77 0.79 2.08
CA ILE A 152 23.81 0.25 1.10
C ILE A 152 24.21 -1.19 0.73
N ALA A 153 23.33 -2.14 0.98
CA ALA A 153 23.55 -3.55 0.68
C ALA A 153 23.20 -3.90 -0.77
N TYR A 154 22.09 -3.38 -1.25
CA TYR A 154 21.60 -3.53 -2.63
C TYR A 154 20.56 -2.47 -2.95
N CYS A 155 20.19 -2.39 -4.22
CA CYS A 155 19.14 -1.48 -4.69
C CYS A 155 18.07 -2.23 -5.47
N THR A 156 16.86 -1.69 -5.44
CA THR A 156 15.73 -2.06 -6.28
C THR A 156 15.23 -0.82 -7.01
N ALA A 157 14.66 -0.99 -8.18
CA ALA A 157 14.05 0.10 -8.93
C ALA A 157 12.56 -0.13 -9.12
N GLY A 158 11.79 0.94 -9.24
CA GLY A 158 10.37 0.91 -9.54
C GLY A 158 10.04 1.83 -10.69
N LEU A 159 9.23 1.36 -11.63
CA LEU A 159 8.83 2.10 -12.83
C LEU A 159 7.31 2.17 -12.90
N ASP A 160 6.82 3.39 -12.92
CA ASP A 160 5.45 3.71 -13.28
C ASP A 160 5.39 4.23 -14.72
N PHE A 161 4.43 3.71 -15.50
CA PHE A 161 4.29 4.07 -16.90
C PHE A 161 3.32 5.22 -17.06
N GLY A 162 3.79 6.33 -17.59
CA GLY A 162 2.96 7.46 -17.97
C GLY A 162 2.10 7.19 -19.20
N GLY A 163 1.08 8.00 -19.34
CA GLY A 163 0.17 8.02 -20.48
C GLY A 163 -1.03 8.92 -20.17
N ASN A 164 -1.69 9.45 -21.21
CA ASN A 164 -2.87 10.31 -21.07
C ASN A 164 -2.71 11.50 -20.08
N GLY A 165 -1.51 12.10 -20.05
CA GLY A 165 -1.22 13.27 -19.20
C GLY A 165 -0.46 12.92 -17.91
N SER A 166 -0.29 11.66 -17.54
CA SER A 166 0.61 11.24 -16.44
C SER A 166 2.04 11.05 -16.94
N ALA A 167 3.01 11.11 -16.01
CA ALA A 167 4.42 11.00 -16.36
C ALA A 167 4.94 9.58 -16.23
N HIS A 168 5.97 9.25 -17.04
CA HIS A 168 6.83 8.11 -16.73
C HIS A 168 7.71 8.47 -15.54
N ALA A 169 7.70 7.63 -14.51
CA ALA A 169 8.53 7.81 -13.32
C ALA A 169 9.33 6.53 -13.02
N LEU A 170 10.62 6.68 -12.77
CA LEU A 170 11.53 5.59 -12.43
C LEU A 170 12.36 6.00 -11.22
N ASN A 171 12.23 5.26 -10.12
CA ASN A 171 12.92 5.52 -8.88
C ASN A 171 13.89 4.40 -8.52
N LEU A 172 15.06 4.77 -8.01
CA LEU A 172 16.07 3.85 -7.48
C LEU A 172 16.09 3.91 -5.96
N SER A 173 15.76 2.82 -5.30
CA SER A 173 15.78 2.68 -3.85
C SER A 173 16.99 1.88 -3.38
N GLY A 174 17.81 2.48 -2.52
CA GLY A 174 18.88 1.81 -1.80
C GLY A 174 18.37 1.27 -0.47
N ILE A 175 18.68 0.00 -0.21
CA ILE A 175 18.36 -0.70 1.02
C ILE A 175 19.64 -0.88 1.82
N THR A 176 19.70 -0.31 3.02
CA THR A 176 20.85 -0.45 3.91
C THR A 176 20.89 -1.84 4.55
N ARG A 177 22.04 -2.21 5.09
CA ARG A 177 22.22 -3.50 5.79
C ARG A 177 21.19 -3.67 6.89
N ASN A 178 20.78 -4.92 7.10
CA ASN A 178 19.78 -5.31 8.12
C ASN A 178 18.44 -4.56 7.99
N PHE A 179 18.09 -4.15 6.78
CA PHE A 179 16.86 -3.37 6.52
C PHE A 179 16.74 -2.13 7.41
N GLY A 180 17.87 -1.50 7.75
CA GLY A 180 17.92 -0.34 8.65
C GLY A 180 17.20 0.88 8.08
N LYS A 181 17.41 1.18 6.78
CA LYS A 181 16.86 2.37 6.12
C LYS A 181 16.59 2.12 4.64
N ILE A 182 15.62 2.80 4.09
CA ILE A 182 15.41 2.99 2.64
C ILE A 182 15.84 4.41 2.27
N VAL A 183 16.58 4.50 1.19
CA VAL A 183 17.00 5.79 0.63
C VAL A 183 16.65 5.85 -0.84
N THR A 184 15.84 6.83 -1.26
CA THR A 184 15.67 7.12 -2.69
C THR A 184 16.94 7.77 -3.21
N LEU A 185 17.68 7.06 -4.07
CA LEU A 185 19.04 7.41 -4.50
C LEU A 185 19.08 8.20 -5.79
N ASP A 186 18.16 7.92 -6.69
CA ASP A 186 18.09 8.54 -8.02
C ASP A 186 16.67 8.41 -8.57
N GLU A 187 16.31 9.30 -9.49
CA GLU A 187 15.03 9.27 -10.18
C GLU A 187 15.18 9.70 -11.64
N TRP A 188 14.30 9.18 -12.49
CA TRP A 188 14.05 9.70 -13.82
C TRP A 188 12.55 9.96 -13.97
N TYR A 189 12.20 11.11 -14.52
CA TYR A 189 10.82 11.55 -14.67
C TYR A 189 10.63 12.23 -16.02
N SER A 190 9.60 11.87 -16.77
CA SER A 190 9.28 12.48 -18.05
C SER A 190 7.78 12.52 -18.30
N LYS A 191 7.28 13.70 -18.72
CA LYS A 191 5.91 13.91 -19.23
C LYS A 191 5.83 13.82 -20.76
N GLU A 192 6.93 13.50 -21.41
CA GLU A 192 6.97 13.35 -22.86
C GLU A 192 6.26 12.06 -23.29
N GLU A 193 5.51 12.14 -24.39
CA GLU A 193 4.97 10.96 -25.03
C GLU A 193 6.14 10.23 -25.74
N LEU A 194 6.58 9.13 -25.18
CA LEU A 194 7.67 8.33 -25.69
C LEU A 194 7.13 7.12 -26.46
N VAL A 195 7.73 6.82 -27.61
CA VAL A 195 7.48 5.54 -28.23
C VAL A 195 8.15 4.41 -27.42
N PRO A 196 7.65 3.16 -27.49
CA PRO A 196 8.15 2.07 -26.65
C PRO A 196 9.68 1.90 -26.68
N SER A 197 10.30 2.04 -27.85
CA SER A 197 11.76 1.88 -27.98
C SER A 197 12.57 3.00 -27.31
N GLU A 198 12.03 4.21 -27.24
CA GLU A 198 12.66 5.33 -26.53
C GLU A 198 12.55 5.14 -25.04
N LEU A 199 11.37 4.72 -24.54
CA LEU A 199 11.17 4.40 -23.13
C LEU A 199 12.10 3.26 -22.68
N GLU A 200 12.17 2.15 -23.46
CA GLU A 200 13.09 1.04 -23.22
C GLU A 200 14.55 1.53 -23.11
N LYS A 201 14.95 2.44 -24.01
CA LYS A 201 16.28 3.04 -24.00
C LYS A 201 16.52 3.87 -22.74
N HIS A 202 15.60 4.78 -22.37
CA HIS A 202 15.75 5.65 -21.21
C HIS A 202 15.83 4.84 -19.91
N VAL A 203 14.98 3.83 -19.75
CA VAL A 203 15.00 2.94 -18.58
C VAL A 203 16.36 2.20 -18.50
N CYS A 204 16.83 1.64 -19.61
CA CYS A 204 18.10 0.91 -19.61
C CYS A 204 19.30 1.83 -19.43
N ASP A 205 19.29 3.05 -19.99
CA ASP A 205 20.36 4.05 -19.79
C ASP A 205 20.45 4.46 -18.31
N PHE A 206 19.31 4.67 -17.65
CA PHE A 206 19.24 4.94 -16.21
C PHE A 206 19.84 3.79 -15.38
N LEU A 207 19.38 2.56 -15.62
CA LEU A 207 19.90 1.38 -14.94
C LEU A 207 21.40 1.18 -15.15
N GLU A 208 21.89 1.35 -16.38
CA GLU A 208 23.31 1.22 -16.72
C GLU A 208 24.15 2.28 -16.01
N GLY A 209 23.64 3.52 -15.91
CA GLY A 209 24.27 4.59 -15.15
C GLY A 209 24.35 4.27 -13.66
N ALA A 210 23.27 3.80 -13.08
CA ALA A 210 23.18 3.46 -11.65
C ALA A 210 23.99 2.22 -11.28
N LEU A 211 24.11 1.21 -12.16
CA LEU A 211 24.91 0.01 -11.97
C LEU A 211 26.42 0.29 -11.83
N LYS A 212 26.89 1.45 -12.28
CA LYS A 212 28.29 1.87 -12.06
C LYS A 212 28.61 2.17 -10.59
N LYS A 213 27.57 2.44 -9.81
CA LYS A 213 27.70 2.86 -8.39
C LYS A 213 27.06 1.88 -7.42
N TYR A 214 25.99 1.18 -7.84
CA TYR A 214 25.15 0.39 -6.97
C TYR A 214 24.88 -1.01 -7.54
N ARG A 215 24.69 -1.97 -6.65
CA ARG A 215 24.19 -3.29 -7.00
C ARG A 215 22.68 -3.25 -7.12
N ILE A 216 22.13 -3.22 -8.32
CA ILE A 216 20.70 -3.27 -8.57
C ILE A 216 20.30 -4.72 -8.82
N THR A 217 19.32 -5.24 -8.08
CA THR A 217 18.88 -6.64 -8.21
C THR A 217 17.62 -6.76 -9.06
N GLU A 218 16.68 -5.85 -8.90
CA GLU A 218 15.34 -5.95 -9.47
C GLU A 218 14.83 -4.59 -9.95
N LEU A 219 14.05 -4.62 -11.05
CA LEU A 219 13.22 -3.53 -11.51
C LEU A 219 11.75 -3.98 -11.48
N PHE A 220 10.92 -3.32 -10.71
CA PHE A 220 9.49 -3.56 -10.62
C PHE A 220 8.73 -2.56 -11.48
N CYS A 221 8.02 -3.03 -12.50
CA CYS A 221 7.25 -2.19 -13.42
C CYS A 221 5.76 -2.29 -13.12
N ASP A 222 5.01 -1.21 -13.35
CA ASP A 222 3.55 -1.26 -13.32
C ASP A 222 3.02 -2.44 -14.15
N SER A 223 2.25 -3.30 -13.53
CA SER A 223 1.78 -4.55 -14.15
C SER A 223 0.72 -4.36 -15.24
N ALA A 224 0.19 -3.16 -15.44
CA ALA A 224 -0.80 -2.89 -16.49
C ALA A 224 -0.20 -2.97 -17.91
N GLU A 225 1.06 -2.60 -18.08
CA GLU A 225 1.70 -2.40 -19.39
C GLU A 225 2.63 -3.58 -19.77
N GLN A 226 2.07 -4.77 -19.97
CA GLN A 226 2.82 -6.00 -20.25
C GLN A 226 3.67 -5.97 -21.53
N VAL A 227 3.30 -5.15 -22.52
CA VAL A 227 4.07 -5.00 -23.77
C VAL A 227 5.36 -4.26 -23.49
N LEU A 228 5.29 -3.14 -22.76
CA LEU A 228 6.44 -2.33 -22.37
C LEU A 228 7.38 -3.12 -21.46
N ILE A 229 6.86 -3.86 -20.49
CA ILE A 229 7.65 -4.72 -19.59
C ILE A 229 8.45 -5.76 -20.39
N ARG A 230 7.84 -6.41 -21.38
CA ARG A 230 8.56 -7.37 -22.25
C ARG A 230 9.64 -6.69 -23.08
N GLY A 231 9.40 -5.49 -23.58
CA GLY A 231 10.36 -4.69 -24.29
C GLY A 231 11.59 -4.34 -23.44
N ILE A 232 11.35 -3.78 -22.24
CA ILE A 232 12.41 -3.45 -21.26
C ILE A 232 13.21 -4.70 -20.89
N ARG A 233 12.54 -5.83 -20.62
CA ARG A 233 13.21 -7.10 -20.30
C ARG A 233 14.16 -7.55 -21.42
N ARG A 234 13.68 -7.47 -22.67
CA ARG A 234 14.51 -7.81 -23.85
C ARG A 234 15.68 -6.87 -24.00
N GLU A 235 15.49 -5.56 -23.80
CA GLU A 235 16.55 -4.56 -23.92
C GLU A 235 17.59 -4.71 -22.80
N CYS A 236 17.19 -4.94 -21.56
CA CYS A 236 18.09 -5.27 -20.46
C CYS A 236 18.94 -6.52 -20.77
N ALA A 237 18.31 -7.57 -21.30
CA ALA A 237 19.03 -8.79 -21.70
C ALA A 237 20.02 -8.52 -22.85
N ARG A 238 19.65 -7.74 -23.87
CA ARG A 238 20.49 -7.34 -24.98
C ARG A 238 21.75 -6.59 -24.51
N ARG A 239 21.57 -5.69 -23.51
CA ARG A 239 22.67 -4.92 -22.91
C ARG A 239 23.41 -5.70 -21.80
N ARG A 240 22.97 -6.91 -21.47
CA ARG A 240 23.53 -7.75 -20.40
C ARG A 240 23.51 -7.06 -19.03
N LEU A 241 22.45 -6.27 -18.74
CA LEU A 241 22.29 -5.66 -17.43
C LEU A 241 21.88 -6.74 -16.41
N PRO A 242 22.55 -6.85 -15.26
CA PRO A 242 22.27 -7.86 -14.24
C PRO A 242 21.06 -7.46 -13.36
N VAL A 243 19.94 -7.08 -14.00
CA VAL A 243 18.73 -6.61 -13.33
C VAL A 243 17.55 -7.50 -13.74
N GLU A 244 16.86 -8.08 -12.78
CA GLU A 244 15.65 -8.86 -13.03
C GLU A 244 14.43 -7.95 -13.17
N VAL A 245 13.79 -7.93 -14.34
CA VAL A 245 12.60 -7.11 -14.60
C VAL A 245 11.34 -7.86 -14.22
N LYS A 246 10.57 -7.34 -13.27
CA LYS A 246 9.37 -7.95 -12.67
C LYS A 246 8.14 -7.05 -12.78
N ASN A 247 6.98 -7.65 -12.62
CA ASN A 247 5.74 -6.90 -12.41
C ASN A 247 5.69 -6.40 -10.95
N ALA A 248 5.29 -5.16 -10.74
CA ALA A 248 4.93 -4.66 -9.42
C ALA A 248 3.77 -5.47 -8.83
N ARG A 249 3.76 -5.66 -7.53
CA ARG A 249 2.72 -6.45 -6.84
C ARG A 249 1.37 -5.74 -6.80
N LYS A 250 1.39 -4.40 -6.72
CA LYS A 250 0.21 -3.52 -6.63
C LYS A 250 -0.74 -3.95 -5.51
N GLY A 251 -0.19 -4.15 -4.32
CA GLY A 251 -0.97 -4.35 -3.11
C GLY A 251 -1.77 -3.09 -2.76
N ARG A 252 -2.48 -3.13 -1.64
CA ARG A 252 -3.32 -2.00 -1.23
C ARG A 252 -2.47 -0.73 -1.04
N ILE A 253 -2.90 0.37 -1.62
CA ILE A 253 -2.26 1.70 -1.49
C ILE A 253 -2.07 2.07 -0.01
N LEU A 254 -3.05 1.77 0.83
CA LEU A 254 -2.98 2.04 2.27
C LEU A 254 -1.81 1.33 2.98
N ASP A 255 -1.48 0.11 2.57
CA ASP A 255 -0.36 -0.63 3.18
C ASP A 255 0.98 0.01 2.79
N ARG A 256 1.10 0.48 1.54
CA ARG A 256 2.27 1.22 1.05
C ARG A 256 2.42 2.57 1.77
N ILE A 257 1.30 3.30 1.95
CA ILE A 257 1.28 4.56 2.70
C ILE A 257 1.70 4.35 4.16
N ARG A 258 1.16 3.33 4.84
CA ARG A 258 1.53 2.98 6.23
C ARG A 258 3.01 2.67 6.33
N PHE A 259 3.53 1.90 5.39
CA PHE A 259 4.94 1.53 5.37
C PHE A 259 5.85 2.76 5.33
N TYR A 260 5.63 3.68 4.38
CA TYR A 260 6.43 4.90 4.28
C TYR A 260 6.23 5.85 5.46
N SER A 261 5.00 5.99 5.95
CA SER A 261 4.72 6.78 7.17
C SER A 261 5.48 6.23 8.38
N GLY A 262 5.53 4.90 8.53
CA GLY A 262 6.29 4.24 9.58
C GLY A 262 7.81 4.45 9.46
N LEU A 263 8.36 4.32 8.25
CA LEU A 263 9.77 4.60 7.99
C LEU A 263 10.13 6.07 8.31
N MET A 264 9.26 7.01 7.94
CA MET A 264 9.44 8.44 8.24
C MET A 264 9.36 8.72 9.74
N GLY A 265 8.36 8.15 10.42
CA GLY A 265 8.18 8.28 11.87
C GLY A 265 9.37 7.77 12.68
N THR A 266 10.00 6.71 12.20
CA THR A 266 11.18 6.09 12.86
C THR A 266 12.54 6.57 12.35
N GLY A 267 12.57 7.52 11.40
CA GLY A 267 13.81 8.03 10.80
C GLY A 267 14.52 7.04 9.87
N ARG A 268 13.78 6.03 9.38
CA ARG A 268 14.29 4.97 8.49
C ARG A 268 14.06 5.24 7.01
N TYR A 269 13.66 6.45 6.64
CA TYR A 269 13.56 6.91 5.26
C TYR A 269 14.47 8.11 5.02
N ALA A 270 15.06 8.19 3.83
CA ALA A 270 15.73 9.37 3.33
C ALA A 270 15.57 9.45 1.79
N VAL A 271 15.80 10.62 1.24
CA VAL A 271 15.75 10.89 -0.20
C VAL A 271 16.92 11.80 -0.58
N MET A 272 17.58 11.49 -1.69
CA MET A 272 18.63 12.35 -2.23
C MET A 272 18.02 13.68 -2.70
N ARG A 273 18.70 14.77 -2.44
CA ARG A 273 18.27 16.13 -2.86
C ARG A 273 18.04 16.25 -4.37
N SER A 274 18.69 15.41 -5.17
CA SER A 274 18.48 15.34 -6.62
C SER A 274 17.10 14.80 -7.02
N CYS A 275 16.45 14.02 -6.16
CA CYS A 275 15.15 13.37 -6.43
C CYS A 275 13.99 14.34 -6.16
N LYS A 276 13.89 15.39 -6.97
CA LYS A 276 12.95 16.50 -6.77
C LYS A 276 11.48 16.07 -6.90
N HIS A 277 11.19 15.21 -7.86
CA HIS A 277 9.83 14.75 -8.11
C HIS A 277 9.35 13.80 -6.99
N THR A 278 10.22 12.97 -6.45
CA THR A 278 9.91 12.15 -5.27
C THR A 278 9.68 13.01 -4.03
N ILE A 279 10.50 14.07 -3.81
CA ILE A 279 10.32 15.03 -2.72
C ILE A 279 8.99 15.75 -2.86
N GLU A 280 8.66 16.25 -4.06
CA GLU A 280 7.38 16.89 -4.38
C GLU A 280 6.21 15.94 -4.09
N SER A 281 6.26 14.71 -4.60
CA SER A 281 5.20 13.71 -4.42
C SER A 281 4.91 13.41 -2.94
N PHE A 282 5.94 13.22 -2.11
CA PHE A 282 5.75 13.01 -0.68
C PHE A 282 5.25 14.26 0.05
N SER A 283 5.61 15.45 -0.42
CA SER A 283 5.17 16.72 0.18
C SER A 283 3.72 17.06 -0.14
N GLU A 284 3.24 16.69 -1.32
CA GLU A 284 1.98 17.17 -1.87
C GLU A 284 0.88 16.11 -1.93
N ALA A 285 1.21 14.81 -1.75
CA ALA A 285 0.22 13.75 -1.77
C ALA A 285 -0.90 14.02 -0.75
N VAL A 286 -2.14 14.07 -1.22
CA VAL A 286 -3.33 14.38 -0.43
C VAL A 286 -4.40 13.32 -0.57
N TRP A 287 -5.28 13.28 0.43
CA TRP A 287 -6.47 12.45 0.39
C TRP A 287 -7.58 13.12 -0.43
N GLY A 288 -8.22 12.34 -1.28
CA GLY A 288 -9.46 12.74 -1.92
C GLY A 288 -10.65 12.70 -0.95
N SER A 289 -11.76 13.29 -1.38
CA SER A 289 -13.00 13.32 -0.60
C SER A 289 -13.60 11.93 -0.32
N ASP A 290 -13.25 10.94 -1.13
CA ASP A 290 -13.63 9.53 -1.00
C ASP A 290 -12.74 8.76 -0.01
N GLY A 291 -11.68 9.39 0.51
CA GLY A 291 -10.71 8.77 1.41
C GLY A 291 -9.64 7.95 0.71
N ALA A 292 -9.61 7.93 -0.62
CA ALA A 292 -8.48 7.39 -1.39
C ALA A 292 -7.38 8.44 -1.56
N ARG A 293 -6.18 8.03 -1.97
CA ARG A 293 -5.15 8.98 -2.43
C ARG A 293 -5.65 9.67 -3.69
N LEU A 294 -5.61 11.01 -3.71
CA LEU A 294 -6.05 11.79 -4.85
C LEU A 294 -5.17 11.51 -6.07
N ASP A 295 -5.82 11.15 -7.16
CA ASP A 295 -5.21 10.81 -8.46
C ASP A 295 -6.04 11.43 -9.57
N ASP A 296 -5.98 12.74 -9.69
CA ASP A 296 -6.72 13.53 -10.68
C ASP A 296 -5.80 14.36 -11.58
N GLY A 297 -4.48 14.12 -11.47
CA GLY A 297 -3.45 14.87 -12.19
C GLY A 297 -3.10 16.22 -11.59
N SER A 298 -3.73 16.65 -10.48
CA SER A 298 -3.41 17.90 -9.78
C SER A 298 -2.15 17.80 -8.93
N VAL A 299 -1.78 16.60 -8.50
CA VAL A 299 -0.56 16.30 -7.74
C VAL A 299 0.26 15.23 -8.45
N ASN A 300 1.59 15.27 -8.28
CA ASN A 300 2.48 14.26 -8.82
C ASN A 300 2.43 13.00 -7.95
N ILE A 301 1.74 11.97 -8.41
CA ILE A 301 1.72 10.66 -7.75
C ILE A 301 2.54 9.60 -8.51
N ASP A 302 2.94 9.87 -9.75
CA ASP A 302 3.68 8.92 -10.59
C ASP A 302 5.02 8.54 -9.94
N SER A 303 5.77 9.56 -9.42
CA SER A 303 7.02 9.30 -8.68
C SER A 303 6.80 8.56 -7.36
N LEU A 304 5.64 8.75 -6.73
CA LEU A 304 5.28 8.05 -5.52
C LEU A 304 4.97 6.58 -5.80
N ASP A 305 4.20 6.29 -6.86
CA ASP A 305 3.92 4.92 -7.28
C ASP A 305 5.20 4.18 -7.70
N ALA A 306 6.08 4.82 -8.48
CA ALA A 306 7.39 4.26 -8.81
C ALA A 306 8.22 3.96 -7.55
N GLN A 307 8.24 4.86 -6.57
CA GLN A 307 8.93 4.66 -5.29
C GLN A 307 8.34 3.48 -4.50
N GLU A 308 7.02 3.40 -4.43
CA GLU A 308 6.31 2.32 -3.76
C GLU A 308 6.55 0.97 -4.44
N TYR A 309 6.52 0.90 -5.78
CA TYR A 309 6.80 -0.34 -6.52
C TYR A 309 8.21 -0.86 -6.26
N SER A 310 9.20 0.04 -6.15
CA SER A 310 10.59 -0.35 -5.88
C SER A 310 10.76 -1.10 -4.56
N THR A 311 9.88 -0.89 -3.57
CA THR A 311 10.07 -1.38 -2.20
C THR A 311 8.97 -2.32 -1.70
N GLU A 312 7.85 -2.42 -2.41
CA GLU A 312 6.69 -3.21 -1.98
C GLU A 312 7.03 -4.69 -1.70
N SER A 313 7.95 -5.26 -2.49
CA SER A 313 8.36 -6.67 -2.34
C SER A 313 9.09 -6.96 -1.03
N ILE A 314 9.71 -5.95 -0.42
CA ILE A 314 10.55 -6.07 0.78
C ILE A 314 9.92 -5.49 2.05
N MET A 315 8.71 -4.94 1.96
CA MET A 315 8.01 -4.31 3.11
C MET A 315 7.96 -5.23 4.34
N LYS A 316 7.66 -6.52 4.16
CA LYS A 316 7.62 -7.49 5.25
C LYS A 316 8.96 -7.62 5.97
N SER A 317 10.07 -7.64 5.24
CA SER A 317 11.41 -7.73 5.82
C SER A 317 11.75 -6.54 6.72
N PHE A 318 11.25 -5.34 6.38
CA PHE A 318 11.42 -4.17 7.24
C PHE A 318 10.61 -4.23 8.53
N ILE A 319 9.47 -4.91 8.52
CA ILE A 319 8.60 -5.09 9.68
C ILE A 319 9.20 -6.17 10.61
N ASP A 320 9.63 -7.30 10.05
CA ASP A 320 10.18 -8.43 10.82
C ASP A 320 11.48 -8.07 11.54
N PHE A 321 12.33 -7.21 10.97
CA PHE A 321 13.58 -6.74 11.58
C PHE A 321 13.40 -5.61 12.61
N SER A 322 12.22 -5.01 12.71
CA SER A 322 11.95 -3.98 13.73
C SER A 322 11.54 -4.58 15.09
N GLY A 323 11.41 -5.88 15.20
CA GLY A 323 10.98 -6.63 16.39
C GLY A 323 12.09 -7.36 17.16
N ASN A 324 13.38 -7.09 16.85
CA ASN A 324 14.52 -7.63 17.61
C ASN A 324 15.37 -6.52 18.23
#